data_ccf73302735d36361a6cd62f75b2ed88
#
_entry.id   ccf73302735d36361a6cd62f75b2ed88
#
_cell.length_a   1.000
_cell.length_b   1.000
_cell.length_c   1.000
_cell.angle_alpha   90.00
_cell.angle_beta   90.00
_cell.angle_gamma   90.00
#
_symmetry.space_group_name_H-M   'P 1'
#
loop_
_entity.id
_entity.type
_entity.pdbx_description
1 polymer ?
#
loop_
_entity_poly.entity_id
_entity_poly.type
_entity_poly.pdbx_seq_one_letter_code
_entity_poly.pdbx_strand_id
1 'polypeptide(L)'
;MKKIITLVCFFLSAGTVFGQQTVFNILKARALTEAGKPDQAISLLNSAITEAKESSLYTCRAEAKILKGDYSGAIADYNEANKITSFSGEYGLSRIYALKGDAATSLYHLELSMKSFYKKSEKEILLDPAFGTIDNRQEWRQFWKKEWYSVSEKSISEIEYYISIGKVDQSRDVLSEFKKNYDNNSDIIYAESLVNLASGNSSQVMKDVSGLLSTDPGDEKYLRVLAKAQTEASDPAGASTTYSQLITSGVIDAGLFLLRADCYQKTGETEKALNDIGKYLEIYPDNMTALRLAGKVEVKSGDNLKALQYFSENLKLHPNDPECYMDRANSYFISRSWDMAINDYSMSLDLKPENSDAWLNKGISLLNSGKTDDACHDFRISFRMGNKRVTDYLSRNCIK
;
A
#
# COMPACT_ATOMS: atom_id res chain seq x y z
N MET A 1 3.14 -5.48 -44.69
CA MET A 1 2.48 -4.86 -43.54
C MET A 1 2.25 -5.80 -42.35
N LYS A 2 1.72 -7.05 -42.50
CA LYS A 2 1.49 -7.96 -41.33
C LYS A 2 2.75 -8.35 -40.53
N LYS A 3 3.93 -8.49 -41.18
CA LYS A 3 5.19 -8.85 -40.46
C LYS A 3 5.74 -7.71 -39.59
N ILE A 4 5.50 -6.46 -39.94
CA ILE A 4 5.98 -5.30 -39.16
C ILE A 4 5.12 -5.11 -37.89
N ILE A 5 3.80 -5.34 -37.99
CA ILE A 5 2.89 -5.23 -36.82
C ILE A 5 3.20 -6.32 -35.80
N THR A 6 3.54 -7.55 -36.21
CA THR A 6 3.90 -8.64 -35.27
C THR A 6 5.22 -8.38 -34.57
N LEU A 7 6.19 -7.74 -35.24
CA LEU A 7 7.48 -7.38 -34.64
C LEU A 7 7.35 -6.23 -33.59
N VAL A 8 6.52 -5.23 -33.93
CA VAL A 8 6.25 -4.10 -32.98
C VAL A 8 5.50 -4.57 -31.74
N CYS A 9 4.51 -5.48 -31.87
CA CYS A 9 3.82 -6.06 -30.70
C CYS A 9 4.76 -6.92 -29.84
N PHE A 10 5.73 -7.63 -30.43
CA PHE A 10 6.69 -8.44 -29.68
C PHE A 10 7.71 -7.57 -28.94
N PHE A 11 8.17 -6.47 -29.53
CA PHE A 11 9.06 -5.50 -28.86
C PHE A 11 8.33 -4.72 -27.76
N LEU A 12 7.07 -4.34 -27.94
CA LEU A 12 6.28 -3.69 -26.90
C LEU A 12 6.00 -4.64 -25.72
N SER A 13 5.69 -5.91 -25.99
CA SER A 13 5.48 -6.90 -24.91
C SER A 13 6.77 -7.24 -24.17
N ALA A 14 7.91 -7.33 -24.84
CA ALA A 14 9.20 -7.58 -24.22
C ALA A 14 9.64 -6.39 -23.34
N GLY A 15 9.50 -5.15 -23.83
CA GLY A 15 9.83 -3.94 -23.07
C GLY A 15 8.99 -3.77 -21.81
N THR A 16 7.69 -4.09 -21.88
CA THR A 16 6.81 -4.04 -20.69
C THR A 16 7.13 -5.14 -19.66
N VAL A 17 7.52 -6.32 -20.08
CA VAL A 17 7.91 -7.42 -19.18
C VAL A 17 9.22 -7.10 -18.46
N PHE A 18 10.22 -6.57 -19.15
CA PHE A 18 11.48 -6.15 -18.53
C PHE A 18 11.27 -5.01 -17.52
N GLY A 19 10.46 -4.02 -17.85
CA GLY A 19 10.13 -2.92 -16.93
C GLY A 19 9.43 -3.41 -15.65
N GLN A 20 8.49 -4.35 -15.77
CA GLN A 20 7.82 -4.95 -14.61
C GLN A 20 8.77 -5.73 -13.71
N GLN A 21 9.73 -6.47 -14.28
CA GLN A 21 10.74 -7.19 -13.51
C GLN A 21 11.67 -6.23 -12.76
N THR A 22 12.07 -5.13 -13.39
CA THR A 22 12.86 -4.07 -12.75
C THR A 22 12.12 -3.50 -11.54
N VAL A 23 10.83 -3.12 -11.70
CA VAL A 23 10.00 -2.62 -10.60
C VAL A 23 9.92 -3.63 -9.46
N PHE A 24 9.70 -4.91 -9.78
CA PHE A 24 9.63 -5.96 -8.77
C PHE A 24 10.95 -6.15 -8.01
N ASN A 25 12.09 -6.12 -8.69
CA ASN A 25 13.41 -6.18 -8.07
C ASN A 25 13.66 -4.97 -7.15
N ILE A 26 13.23 -3.77 -7.55
CA ILE A 26 13.33 -2.56 -6.72
C ILE A 26 12.45 -2.69 -5.45
N LEU A 27 11.21 -3.14 -5.58
CA LEU A 27 10.30 -3.35 -4.44
C LEU A 27 10.90 -4.36 -3.45
N LYS A 28 11.40 -5.47 -3.94
CA LYS A 28 12.04 -6.51 -3.11
C LYS A 28 13.32 -6.00 -2.43
N ALA A 29 14.14 -5.25 -3.16
CA ALA A 29 15.36 -4.65 -2.59
C ALA A 29 15.04 -3.60 -1.51
N ARG A 30 14.00 -2.78 -1.70
CA ARG A 30 13.52 -1.85 -0.67
C ARG A 30 13.07 -2.58 0.59
N ALA A 31 12.23 -3.61 0.44
CA ALA A 31 11.78 -4.43 1.57
C ALA A 31 12.95 -5.08 2.33
N LEU A 32 13.97 -5.58 1.62
CA LEU A 32 15.18 -6.10 2.25
C LEU A 32 15.98 -5.01 2.99
N THR A 33 16.04 -3.81 2.43
CA THR A 33 16.70 -2.66 3.06
C THR A 33 15.95 -2.23 4.34
N GLU A 34 14.64 -2.13 4.29
CA GLU A 34 13.76 -1.85 5.42
C GLU A 34 13.87 -2.90 6.53
N ALA A 35 14.03 -4.18 6.14
CA ALA A 35 14.27 -5.29 7.07
C ALA A 35 15.71 -5.35 7.64
N GLY A 36 16.55 -4.33 7.37
CA GLY A 36 17.95 -4.29 7.84
C GLY A 36 18.87 -5.32 7.17
N LYS A 37 18.55 -5.74 5.95
CA LYS A 37 19.31 -6.72 5.14
C LYS A 37 19.96 -6.08 3.89
N PRO A 38 20.75 -4.99 4.02
CA PRO A 38 21.27 -4.24 2.88
C PRO A 38 22.18 -5.06 1.96
N ASP A 39 22.93 -6.04 2.49
CA ASP A 39 23.79 -6.90 1.66
C ASP A 39 22.98 -7.76 0.68
N GLN A 40 21.83 -8.27 1.11
CA GLN A 40 20.94 -9.03 0.24
C GLN A 40 20.29 -8.12 -0.82
N ALA A 41 19.89 -6.90 -0.43
CA ALA A 41 19.37 -5.90 -1.36
C ALA A 41 20.42 -5.54 -2.43
N ILE A 42 21.65 -5.26 -2.03
CA ILE A 42 22.77 -4.95 -2.95
C ILE A 42 23.03 -6.12 -3.90
N SER A 43 23.07 -7.36 -3.41
CA SER A 43 23.26 -8.55 -4.24
C SER A 43 22.18 -8.72 -5.30
N LEU A 44 20.90 -8.56 -4.90
CA LEU A 44 19.74 -8.59 -5.82
C LEU A 44 19.86 -7.51 -6.90
N LEU A 45 20.20 -6.29 -6.50
CA LEU A 45 20.29 -5.15 -7.42
C LEU A 45 21.53 -5.25 -8.34
N ASN A 46 22.64 -5.86 -7.89
CA ASN A 46 23.78 -6.17 -8.75
C ASN A 46 23.36 -7.06 -9.92
N SER A 47 22.61 -8.14 -9.64
CA SER A 47 22.09 -9.02 -10.69
C SER A 47 21.13 -8.28 -11.61
N ALA A 48 20.18 -7.51 -11.07
CA ALA A 48 19.22 -6.75 -11.86
C ALA A 48 19.90 -5.70 -12.79
N ILE A 49 20.95 -5.03 -12.34
CA ILE A 49 21.71 -4.04 -13.12
C ILE A 49 22.46 -4.71 -14.30
N THR A 50 22.83 -5.98 -14.19
CA THR A 50 23.44 -6.70 -15.33
C THR A 50 22.43 -7.00 -16.44
N GLU A 51 21.15 -7.15 -16.08
CA GLU A 51 20.06 -7.42 -17.02
C GLU A 51 19.48 -6.14 -17.62
N ALA A 52 19.35 -5.08 -16.81
CA ALA A 52 18.81 -3.81 -17.22
C ALA A 52 19.56 -2.64 -16.57
N LYS A 53 20.09 -1.72 -17.39
CA LYS A 53 20.76 -0.52 -16.91
C LYS A 53 19.77 0.62 -16.75
N GLU A 54 18.99 0.60 -15.67
CA GLU A 54 18.02 1.64 -15.35
C GLU A 54 18.46 2.48 -14.17
N SER A 55 18.25 3.81 -14.23
CA SER A 55 18.64 4.75 -13.17
C SER A 55 18.03 4.40 -11.81
N SER A 56 16.81 3.89 -11.81
CA SER A 56 16.07 3.47 -10.61
C SER A 56 16.74 2.31 -9.85
N LEU A 57 17.40 1.38 -10.54
CA LEU A 57 18.15 0.29 -9.90
C LEU A 57 19.40 0.83 -9.18
N TYR A 58 20.12 1.77 -9.81
CA TYR A 58 21.29 2.39 -9.19
C TYR A 58 20.90 3.26 -8.00
N THR A 59 19.82 4.06 -8.09
CA THR A 59 19.34 4.83 -6.94
C THR A 59 18.90 3.94 -5.80
N CYS A 60 18.22 2.83 -6.07
CA CYS A 60 17.81 1.87 -5.05
C CYS A 60 19.03 1.18 -4.39
N ARG A 61 20.08 0.83 -5.18
CA ARG A 61 21.31 0.25 -4.63
C ARG A 61 22.09 1.26 -3.79
N ALA A 62 22.08 2.52 -4.18
CA ALA A 62 22.68 3.59 -3.40
C ALA A 62 22.03 3.72 -2.02
N GLU A 63 20.69 3.65 -1.93
CA GLU A 63 19.99 3.67 -0.64
C GLU A 63 20.40 2.50 0.27
N ALA A 64 20.51 1.29 -0.28
CA ALA A 64 21.00 0.13 0.48
C ALA A 64 22.47 0.31 0.95
N LYS A 65 23.33 0.92 0.12
CA LYS A 65 24.71 1.25 0.49
C LYS A 65 24.79 2.33 1.57
N ILE A 66 23.89 3.32 1.57
CA ILE A 66 23.81 4.34 2.64
C ILE A 66 23.53 3.67 3.97
N LEU A 67 22.56 2.75 4.03
CA LEU A 67 22.24 2.02 5.25
C LEU A 67 23.44 1.22 5.78
N LYS A 68 24.29 0.74 4.86
CA LYS A 68 25.54 0.02 5.18
C LYS A 68 26.70 0.94 5.59
N GLY A 69 26.56 2.26 5.42
CA GLY A 69 27.62 3.25 5.63
C GLY A 69 28.60 3.40 4.48
N ASP A 70 28.36 2.73 3.34
CA ASP A 70 29.18 2.86 2.11
C ASP A 70 28.76 4.10 1.31
N TYR A 71 29.06 5.28 1.86
CA TYR A 71 28.75 6.55 1.19
C TYR A 71 29.48 6.72 -0.13
N SER A 72 30.70 6.20 -0.27
CA SER A 72 31.50 6.29 -1.50
C SER A 72 30.85 5.50 -2.63
N GLY A 73 30.43 4.26 -2.33
CA GLY A 73 29.73 3.42 -3.28
C GLY A 73 28.33 3.96 -3.64
N ALA A 74 27.64 4.59 -2.69
CA ALA A 74 26.36 5.25 -2.94
C ALA A 74 26.49 6.47 -3.84
N ILE A 75 27.50 7.32 -3.63
CA ILE A 75 27.81 8.48 -4.52
C ILE A 75 28.09 7.98 -5.94
N ALA A 76 28.87 6.90 -6.10
CA ALA A 76 29.13 6.35 -7.42
C ALA A 76 27.85 5.88 -8.11
N ASP A 77 26.94 5.23 -7.40
CA ASP A 77 25.67 4.77 -7.95
C ASP A 77 24.75 5.93 -8.33
N TYR A 78 24.61 6.97 -7.51
CA TYR A 78 23.81 8.14 -7.87
C TYR A 78 24.38 8.89 -9.10
N ASN A 79 25.72 8.95 -9.23
CA ASN A 79 26.34 9.51 -10.41
C ASN A 79 26.06 8.66 -11.66
N GLU A 80 26.08 7.32 -11.55
CA GLU A 80 25.66 6.45 -12.67
C GLU A 80 24.19 6.64 -13.01
N ALA A 81 23.32 6.75 -12.00
CA ALA A 81 21.91 7.07 -12.23
C ALA A 81 21.73 8.39 -13.01
N ASN A 82 22.45 9.44 -12.64
CA ASN A 82 22.43 10.73 -13.32
C ASN A 82 22.93 10.68 -14.77
N LYS A 83 23.85 9.77 -15.10
CA LYS A 83 24.30 9.55 -16.49
C LYS A 83 23.23 8.88 -17.34
N ILE A 84 22.43 7.99 -16.76
CA ILE A 84 21.35 7.28 -17.46
C ILE A 84 20.14 8.20 -17.60
N THR A 85 19.73 8.84 -16.50
CA THR A 85 18.60 9.76 -16.47
C THR A 85 19.01 11.01 -15.69
N SER A 86 19.10 12.13 -16.37
CA SER A 86 19.55 13.40 -15.78
C SER A 86 18.77 13.74 -14.50
N PHE A 87 19.50 14.12 -13.47
CA PHE A 87 18.98 14.53 -12.15
C PHE A 87 18.36 13.44 -11.29
N SER A 88 18.30 12.18 -11.73
CA SER A 88 17.65 11.09 -10.96
C SER A 88 18.36 10.75 -9.65
N GLY A 89 19.67 11.05 -9.53
CA GLY A 89 20.47 10.83 -8.32
C GLY A 89 20.65 12.06 -7.43
N GLU A 90 20.19 13.25 -7.85
CA GLU A 90 20.53 14.51 -7.19
C GLU A 90 20.02 14.60 -5.75
N TYR A 91 18.77 14.16 -5.49
CA TYR A 91 18.25 14.13 -4.14
C TYR A 91 19.07 13.23 -3.23
N GLY A 92 19.45 12.03 -3.72
CA GLY A 92 20.29 11.10 -2.97
C GLY A 92 21.70 11.64 -2.69
N LEU A 93 22.31 12.32 -3.65
CA LEU A 93 23.60 13.02 -3.45
C LEU A 93 23.46 14.11 -2.37
N SER A 94 22.39 14.90 -2.43
CA SER A 94 22.10 15.92 -1.41
C SER A 94 22.06 15.31 -0.01
N ARG A 95 21.35 14.20 0.17
CA ARG A 95 21.24 13.48 1.45
C ARG A 95 22.60 12.99 1.97
N ILE A 96 23.44 12.42 1.10
CA ILE A 96 24.77 11.93 1.51
C ILE A 96 25.66 13.08 1.95
N TYR A 97 25.68 14.20 1.24
CA TYR A 97 26.50 15.35 1.61
C TYR A 97 25.96 16.02 2.89
N ALA A 98 24.65 16.02 3.11
CA ALA A 98 24.08 16.42 4.39
C ALA A 98 24.58 15.52 5.54
N LEU A 99 24.48 14.19 5.41
CA LEU A 99 24.99 13.25 6.41
C LEU A 99 26.49 13.41 6.72
N LYS A 100 27.27 13.85 5.72
CA LYS A 100 28.70 14.20 5.88
C LYS A 100 28.92 15.59 6.50
N GLY A 101 27.86 16.37 6.74
CA GLY A 101 27.93 17.73 7.24
C GLY A 101 28.40 18.78 6.23
N ASP A 102 28.49 18.44 4.94
CA ASP A 102 28.82 19.37 3.86
C ASP A 102 27.55 20.06 3.33
N ALA A 103 27.15 21.13 4.00
CA ALA A 103 25.94 21.85 3.67
C ALA A 103 25.99 22.49 2.27
N ALA A 104 27.15 23.00 1.84
CA ALA A 104 27.26 23.68 0.56
C ALA A 104 27.01 22.72 -0.61
N THR A 105 27.68 21.56 -0.61
CA THR A 105 27.50 20.53 -1.64
C THR A 105 26.12 19.89 -1.55
N SER A 106 25.60 19.66 -0.34
CA SER A 106 24.25 19.15 -0.13
C SER A 106 23.19 20.05 -0.77
N LEU A 107 23.22 21.35 -0.47
CA LEU A 107 22.23 22.30 -0.98
C LEU A 107 22.39 22.55 -2.50
N TYR A 108 23.58 22.43 -3.06
CA TYR A 108 23.79 22.44 -4.49
C TYR A 108 23.01 21.30 -5.18
N HIS A 109 23.18 20.06 -4.71
CA HIS A 109 22.47 18.91 -5.25
C HIS A 109 20.95 18.98 -4.97
N LEU A 110 20.55 19.49 -3.80
CA LEU A 110 19.14 19.69 -3.50
C LEU A 110 18.50 20.69 -4.48
N GLU A 111 19.20 21.78 -4.80
CA GLU A 111 18.72 22.78 -5.78
C GLU A 111 18.54 22.17 -7.17
N LEU A 112 19.45 21.29 -7.60
CA LEU A 112 19.32 20.57 -8.87
C LEU A 112 18.10 19.66 -8.86
N SER A 113 17.88 18.91 -7.77
CA SER A 113 16.70 18.09 -7.61
C SER A 113 15.41 18.89 -7.63
N MET A 114 15.36 20.03 -6.91
CA MET A 114 14.19 20.92 -6.84
C MET A 114 13.80 21.56 -8.18
N LYS A 115 14.75 21.69 -9.10
CA LYS A 115 14.54 22.22 -10.45
C LYS A 115 14.24 21.13 -11.48
N SER A 116 14.21 19.87 -11.08
CA SER A 116 14.03 18.72 -11.96
C SER A 116 12.64 18.08 -11.83
N PHE A 117 12.38 17.09 -12.68
CA PHE A 117 11.21 16.21 -12.55
C PHE A 117 11.19 15.43 -11.21
N TYR A 118 12.37 15.21 -10.59
CA TYR A 118 12.53 14.47 -9.32
C TYR A 118 12.38 15.36 -8.07
N LYS A 119 11.76 16.52 -8.20
CA LYS A 119 11.44 17.43 -7.12
C LYS A 119 10.65 16.73 -6.03
N LYS A 120 11.12 16.88 -4.80
CA LYS A 120 10.44 16.38 -3.60
C LYS A 120 9.52 17.43 -3.00
N SER A 121 8.47 16.99 -2.32
CA SER A 121 7.62 17.90 -1.54
C SER A 121 8.41 18.52 -0.37
N GLU A 122 7.99 19.69 0.07
CA GLU A 122 8.59 20.37 1.23
C GLU A 122 8.57 19.46 2.46
N LYS A 123 7.45 18.76 2.69
CA LYS A 123 7.28 17.83 3.78
C LYS A 123 8.28 16.67 3.73
N GLU A 124 8.50 16.06 2.55
CA GLU A 124 9.48 14.98 2.40
C GLU A 124 10.89 15.45 2.75
N ILE A 125 11.27 16.65 2.35
CA ILE A 125 12.62 17.18 2.60
C ILE A 125 12.78 17.56 4.07
N LEU A 126 11.81 18.26 4.67
CA LEU A 126 11.88 18.72 6.06
C LEU A 126 11.82 17.57 7.07
N LEU A 127 11.20 16.46 6.71
CA LEU A 127 11.12 15.25 7.56
C LEU A 127 12.25 14.24 7.28
N ASP A 128 13.08 14.46 6.26
CA ASP A 128 14.19 13.53 5.98
C ASP A 128 15.32 13.71 7.01
N PRO A 129 15.60 12.70 7.83
CA PRO A 129 16.58 12.78 8.90
C PRO A 129 18.01 13.06 8.40
N ALA A 130 18.29 12.83 7.12
CA ALA A 130 19.61 13.10 6.55
C ALA A 130 20.00 14.58 6.66
N PHE A 131 19.02 15.49 6.62
CA PHE A 131 19.27 16.94 6.71
C PHE A 131 19.41 17.46 8.14
N GLY A 132 19.14 16.66 9.16
CA GLY A 132 19.26 17.08 10.58
C GLY A 132 20.66 17.54 10.99
N THR A 133 21.69 17.22 10.21
CA THR A 133 23.08 17.71 10.44
C THR A 133 23.32 19.15 9.95
N ILE A 134 22.46 19.65 9.06
CA ILE A 134 22.61 20.95 8.39
C ILE A 134 21.40 21.88 8.54
N ASP A 135 20.27 21.41 9.08
CA ASP A 135 19.00 22.18 9.18
C ASP A 135 19.10 23.44 10.03
N ASN A 136 20.02 23.47 11.01
CA ASN A 136 20.27 24.61 11.86
C ASN A 136 21.24 25.63 11.24
N ARG A 137 21.80 25.39 10.06
CA ARG A 137 22.78 26.27 9.41
C ARG A 137 22.12 27.44 8.71
N GLN A 138 22.90 28.51 8.55
CA GLN A 138 22.43 29.72 7.86
C GLN A 138 22.11 29.45 6.39
N GLU A 139 22.91 28.62 5.72
CA GLU A 139 22.74 28.24 4.32
C GLU A 139 21.41 27.52 4.08
N TRP A 140 21.00 26.62 5.00
CA TRP A 140 19.71 25.95 4.98
C TRP A 140 18.55 26.93 5.07
N ARG A 141 18.64 27.89 6.01
CA ARG A 141 17.61 28.93 6.16
C ARG A 141 17.53 29.84 4.93
N GLN A 142 18.67 30.12 4.26
CA GLN A 142 18.68 30.89 3.03
C GLN A 142 18.11 30.10 1.85
N PHE A 143 18.37 28.80 1.77
CA PHE A 143 17.79 27.93 0.77
C PHE A 143 16.25 28.00 0.79
N TRP A 144 15.64 27.96 1.99
CA TRP A 144 14.19 28.01 2.16
C TRP A 144 13.57 29.42 2.04
N LYS A 145 14.36 30.46 1.84
CA LYS A 145 13.84 31.78 1.46
C LYS A 145 13.47 31.88 -0.01
N LYS A 146 13.94 30.95 -0.85
CA LYS A 146 13.57 30.87 -2.26
C LYS A 146 12.17 30.26 -2.38
N GLU A 147 11.42 30.72 -3.37
CA GLU A 147 10.13 30.10 -3.69
C GLU A 147 10.33 28.84 -4.53
N TRP A 148 10.29 27.68 -3.90
CA TRP A 148 10.47 26.39 -4.54
C TRP A 148 9.16 25.82 -5.10
N TYR A 149 8.04 26.17 -4.52
CA TYR A 149 6.73 25.58 -4.84
C TYR A 149 5.78 26.64 -5.36
N SER A 150 5.03 26.30 -6.41
CA SER A 150 3.96 27.13 -6.94
C SER A 150 2.81 27.28 -5.94
N VAL A 151 1.92 28.22 -6.18
CA VAL A 151 0.69 28.37 -5.39
C VAL A 151 -0.16 27.09 -5.43
N SER A 152 -0.24 26.47 -6.60
CA SER A 152 -0.98 25.21 -6.80
C SER A 152 -0.40 24.07 -5.94
N GLU A 153 0.93 23.86 -5.99
CA GLU A 153 1.59 22.81 -5.17
C GLU A 153 1.38 23.03 -3.67
N LYS A 154 1.46 24.30 -3.21
CA LYS A 154 1.24 24.64 -1.79
C LYS A 154 -0.22 24.38 -1.38
N SER A 155 -1.19 24.86 -2.17
CA SER A 155 -2.61 24.69 -1.86
C SER A 155 -3.03 23.20 -1.88
N ILE A 156 -2.57 22.43 -2.86
CA ILE A 156 -2.84 20.99 -2.93
C ILE A 156 -2.24 20.27 -1.72
N SER A 157 -0.99 20.56 -1.37
CA SER A 157 -0.33 19.96 -0.22
C SER A 157 -1.03 20.28 1.10
N GLU A 158 -1.55 21.49 1.26
CA GLU A 158 -2.33 21.90 2.43
C GLU A 158 -3.69 21.20 2.49
N ILE A 159 -4.37 21.04 1.35
CA ILE A 159 -5.62 20.26 1.24
C ILE A 159 -5.35 18.80 1.64
N GLU A 160 -4.32 18.15 1.10
CA GLU A 160 -3.93 16.79 1.45
C GLU A 160 -3.62 16.64 2.94
N TYR A 161 -2.94 17.62 3.52
CA TYR A 161 -2.65 17.64 4.96
C TYR A 161 -3.94 17.66 5.79
N TYR A 162 -4.87 18.58 5.52
CA TYR A 162 -6.12 18.66 6.25
C TYR A 162 -6.98 17.40 6.09
N ILE A 163 -7.01 16.81 4.91
CA ILE A 163 -7.70 15.53 4.67
C ILE A 163 -7.04 14.42 5.51
N SER A 164 -5.71 14.36 5.57
CA SER A 164 -4.98 13.31 6.28
C SER A 164 -5.23 13.29 7.80
N ILE A 165 -5.58 14.45 8.37
CA ILE A 165 -5.91 14.61 9.80
C ILE A 165 -7.42 14.68 10.06
N GLY A 166 -8.26 14.34 9.05
CA GLY A 166 -9.72 14.29 9.16
C GLY A 166 -10.41 15.66 9.22
N LYS A 167 -9.71 16.74 8.89
CA LYS A 167 -10.24 18.12 8.93
C LYS A 167 -10.75 18.55 7.55
N VAL A 168 -11.77 17.86 7.06
CA VAL A 168 -12.30 18.07 5.70
C VAL A 168 -12.85 19.50 5.50
N ASP A 169 -13.40 20.14 6.53
CA ASP A 169 -13.92 21.50 6.41
C ASP A 169 -12.80 22.51 6.13
N GLN A 170 -11.65 22.38 6.81
CA GLN A 170 -10.48 23.22 6.54
C GLN A 170 -9.95 23.00 5.11
N SER A 171 -9.99 21.77 4.60
CA SER A 171 -9.60 21.51 3.20
C SER A 171 -10.53 22.21 2.20
N ARG A 172 -11.82 22.37 2.52
CA ARG A 172 -12.78 23.15 1.71
C ARG A 172 -12.48 24.64 1.72
N ASP A 173 -12.07 25.18 2.88
CA ASP A 173 -11.70 26.60 3.00
C ASP A 173 -10.48 26.92 2.12
N VAL A 174 -9.42 26.08 2.20
CA VAL A 174 -8.24 26.22 1.33
C VAL A 174 -8.60 26.10 -0.14
N LEU A 175 -9.43 25.12 -0.52
CA LEU A 175 -9.89 24.97 -1.89
C LEU A 175 -10.66 26.20 -2.38
N SER A 176 -11.53 26.79 -1.54
CA SER A 176 -12.28 27.99 -1.87
C SER A 176 -11.36 29.19 -2.16
N GLU A 177 -10.31 29.34 -1.36
CA GLU A 177 -9.30 30.40 -1.57
C GLU A 177 -8.47 30.13 -2.82
N PHE A 178 -8.03 28.90 -3.02
CA PHE A 178 -7.27 28.48 -4.21
C PHE A 178 -8.06 28.79 -5.50
N LYS A 179 -9.35 28.48 -5.56
CA LYS A 179 -10.24 28.77 -6.70
C LYS A 179 -10.40 30.27 -7.00
N LYS A 180 -10.33 31.13 -5.99
CA LYS A 180 -10.43 32.59 -6.18
C LYS A 180 -9.19 33.20 -6.79
N ASN A 181 -8.04 32.63 -6.51
CA ASN A 181 -6.74 33.24 -6.76
C ASN A 181 -5.93 32.53 -7.87
N TYR A 182 -6.47 31.48 -8.47
CA TYR A 182 -5.74 30.66 -9.41
C TYR A 182 -6.65 30.16 -10.54
N ASP A 183 -6.16 30.25 -11.79
CA ASP A 183 -6.94 29.93 -12.99
C ASP A 183 -6.61 28.56 -13.62
N ASN A 184 -5.69 27.76 -13.03
CA ASN A 184 -5.36 26.46 -13.57
C ASN A 184 -6.49 25.44 -13.32
N ASN A 185 -7.20 25.13 -14.37
CA ASN A 185 -8.40 24.29 -14.29
C ASN A 185 -8.07 22.84 -13.86
N SER A 186 -6.98 22.26 -14.34
CA SER A 186 -6.61 20.86 -14.01
C SER A 186 -6.23 20.70 -12.54
N ASP A 187 -5.43 21.62 -11.98
CA ASP A 187 -5.03 21.57 -10.57
C ASP A 187 -6.22 21.83 -9.64
N ILE A 188 -7.14 22.71 -10.03
CA ILE A 188 -8.38 22.98 -9.29
C ILE A 188 -9.28 21.74 -9.30
N ILE A 189 -9.50 21.12 -10.48
CA ILE A 189 -10.32 19.90 -10.59
C ILE A 189 -9.70 18.78 -9.76
N TYR A 190 -8.38 18.63 -9.77
CA TYR A 190 -7.69 17.65 -8.93
C TYR A 190 -7.89 17.93 -7.43
N ALA A 191 -7.70 19.17 -6.99
CA ALA A 191 -7.92 19.58 -5.61
C ALA A 191 -9.38 19.36 -5.17
N GLU A 192 -10.36 19.71 -6.03
CA GLU A 192 -11.79 19.42 -5.79
C GLU A 192 -12.04 17.91 -5.67
N SER A 193 -11.40 17.11 -6.51
CA SER A 193 -11.55 15.66 -6.47
C SER A 193 -11.03 15.06 -5.15
N LEU A 194 -9.94 15.60 -4.59
CA LEU A 194 -9.44 15.18 -3.26
C LEU A 194 -10.45 15.51 -2.16
N VAL A 195 -11.00 16.71 -2.14
CA VAL A 195 -11.98 17.15 -1.13
C VAL A 195 -13.31 16.40 -1.28
N ASN A 196 -13.76 16.18 -2.51
CA ASN A 196 -14.97 15.40 -2.79
C ASN A 196 -14.81 13.93 -2.36
N LEU A 197 -13.64 13.32 -2.62
CA LEU A 197 -13.36 11.97 -2.17
C LEU A 197 -13.40 11.85 -0.64
N ALA A 198 -12.75 12.79 0.07
CA ALA A 198 -12.78 12.85 1.52
C ALA A 198 -14.20 13.12 2.09
N SER A 199 -15.11 13.64 1.27
CA SER A 199 -16.53 13.90 1.61
C SER A 199 -17.47 12.75 1.21
N GLY A 200 -16.96 11.65 0.61
CA GLY A 200 -17.76 10.51 0.17
C GLY A 200 -18.46 10.70 -1.19
N ASN A 201 -18.11 11.72 -1.96
CA ASN A 201 -18.73 12.04 -3.26
C ASN A 201 -18.05 11.30 -4.42
N SER A 202 -17.81 10.00 -4.29
CA SER A 202 -16.99 9.19 -5.21
C SER A 202 -17.50 9.21 -6.67
N SER A 203 -18.82 9.30 -6.91
CA SER A 203 -19.37 9.37 -8.27
C SER A 203 -18.98 10.66 -9.01
N GLN A 204 -18.95 11.79 -8.32
CA GLN A 204 -18.48 13.06 -8.91
C GLN A 204 -16.98 12.99 -9.19
N VAL A 205 -16.20 12.45 -8.26
CA VAL A 205 -14.74 12.26 -8.41
C VAL A 205 -14.41 11.42 -9.65
N MET A 206 -15.10 10.29 -9.85
CA MET A 206 -14.89 9.45 -11.03
C MET A 206 -15.11 10.22 -12.33
N LYS A 207 -16.13 11.06 -12.40
CA LYS A 207 -16.42 11.89 -13.58
C LYS A 207 -15.32 12.92 -13.84
N ASP A 208 -14.95 13.66 -12.80
CA ASP A 208 -14.00 14.78 -12.91
C ASP A 208 -12.59 14.26 -13.25
N VAL A 209 -12.15 13.21 -12.57
CA VAL A 209 -10.85 12.60 -12.81
C VAL A 209 -10.78 11.88 -14.17
N SER A 210 -11.87 11.28 -14.65
CA SER A 210 -11.92 10.75 -16.02
C SER A 210 -11.74 11.84 -17.06
N GLY A 211 -12.24 13.05 -16.80
CA GLY A 211 -11.98 14.23 -17.63
C GLY A 211 -10.50 14.59 -17.67
N LEU A 212 -9.80 14.59 -16.52
CA LEU A 212 -8.36 14.84 -16.45
C LEU A 212 -7.54 13.75 -17.18
N LEU A 213 -7.90 12.48 -16.97
CA LEU A 213 -7.25 11.35 -17.62
C LEU A 213 -7.48 11.29 -19.14
N SER A 214 -8.48 11.98 -19.67
CA SER A 214 -8.64 12.11 -21.13
C SER A 214 -7.52 12.93 -21.77
N THR A 215 -6.90 13.85 -21.03
CA THR A 215 -5.79 14.68 -21.46
C THR A 215 -4.41 14.10 -21.10
N ASP A 216 -4.33 13.43 -19.94
CA ASP A 216 -3.13 12.73 -19.48
C ASP A 216 -3.51 11.33 -18.92
N PRO A 217 -3.61 10.31 -19.79
CA PRO A 217 -4.07 8.97 -19.41
C PRO A 217 -3.14 8.22 -18.45
N GLY A 218 -1.89 8.68 -18.31
CA GLY A 218 -0.85 8.04 -17.51
C GLY A 218 -0.54 8.73 -16.19
N ASP A 219 -1.19 9.85 -15.87
CA ASP A 219 -0.90 10.58 -14.63
C ASP A 219 -1.23 9.73 -13.39
N GLU A 220 -0.19 9.42 -12.64
CA GLU A 220 -0.28 8.56 -11.44
C GLU A 220 -1.23 9.15 -10.39
N LYS A 221 -1.22 10.46 -10.18
CA LYS A 221 -2.06 11.13 -9.16
C LYS A 221 -3.55 10.93 -9.49
N TYR A 222 -3.91 11.14 -10.76
CA TYR A 222 -5.28 10.99 -11.23
C TYR A 222 -5.73 9.53 -11.18
N LEU A 223 -4.88 8.59 -11.60
CA LEU A 223 -5.17 7.15 -11.52
C LEU A 223 -5.36 6.70 -10.06
N ARG A 224 -4.55 7.16 -9.11
CA ARG A 224 -4.71 6.83 -7.69
C ARG A 224 -6.04 7.33 -7.12
N VAL A 225 -6.42 8.56 -7.45
CA VAL A 225 -7.70 9.15 -7.01
C VAL A 225 -8.88 8.40 -7.64
N LEU A 226 -8.80 8.07 -8.94
CA LEU A 226 -9.82 7.28 -9.63
C LEU A 226 -10.01 5.90 -8.99
N ALA A 227 -8.91 5.15 -8.79
CA ALA A 227 -8.97 3.82 -8.20
C ALA A 227 -9.59 3.84 -6.80
N LYS A 228 -9.25 4.83 -5.99
CA LYS A 228 -9.82 5.02 -4.66
C LYS A 228 -11.32 5.33 -4.73
N ALA A 229 -11.73 6.24 -5.60
CA ALA A 229 -13.14 6.59 -5.81
C ALA A 229 -13.97 5.38 -6.28
N GLN A 230 -13.45 4.58 -7.21
CA GLN A 230 -14.07 3.34 -7.67
C GLN A 230 -14.22 2.31 -6.55
N THR A 231 -13.20 2.18 -5.70
CA THR A 231 -13.24 1.28 -4.53
C THR A 231 -14.32 1.71 -3.54
N GLU A 232 -14.41 3.00 -3.23
CA GLU A 232 -15.41 3.56 -2.32
C GLU A 232 -16.83 3.50 -2.91
N ALA A 233 -16.96 3.65 -4.22
CA ALA A 233 -18.23 3.50 -4.94
C ALA A 233 -18.67 2.02 -5.11
N SER A 234 -17.93 1.07 -4.55
CA SER A 234 -18.18 -0.37 -4.73
C SER A 234 -18.15 -0.82 -6.20
N ASP A 235 -17.23 -0.25 -6.98
CA ASP A 235 -16.89 -0.68 -8.34
C ASP A 235 -15.53 -1.41 -8.37
N PRO A 236 -15.45 -2.67 -7.90
CA PRO A 236 -14.19 -3.42 -7.86
C PRO A 236 -13.66 -3.76 -9.26
N ALA A 237 -14.52 -3.88 -10.28
CA ALA A 237 -14.09 -4.16 -11.65
C ALA A 237 -13.35 -2.95 -12.25
N GLY A 238 -13.91 -1.75 -12.11
CA GLY A 238 -13.25 -0.52 -12.51
C GLY A 238 -11.94 -0.31 -11.74
N ALA A 239 -11.97 -0.45 -10.41
CA ALA A 239 -10.79 -0.27 -9.55
C ALA A 239 -9.65 -1.25 -9.94
N SER A 240 -9.94 -2.53 -10.19
CA SER A 240 -8.92 -3.51 -10.62
C SER A 240 -8.27 -3.14 -11.95
N THR A 241 -9.04 -2.57 -12.87
CA THR A 241 -8.53 -2.06 -14.15
C THR A 241 -7.58 -0.88 -13.93
N THR A 242 -7.97 0.09 -13.10
CA THR A 242 -7.16 1.27 -12.78
C THR A 242 -5.88 0.90 -12.01
N TYR A 243 -5.96 -0.03 -11.05
CA TYR A 243 -4.76 -0.56 -10.38
C TYR A 243 -3.83 -1.29 -11.36
N SER A 244 -4.40 -1.99 -12.37
CA SER A 244 -3.59 -2.61 -13.42
C SER A 244 -2.85 -1.57 -14.26
N GLN A 245 -3.45 -0.43 -14.57
CA GLN A 245 -2.78 0.68 -15.25
C GLN A 245 -1.61 1.21 -14.42
N LEU A 246 -1.80 1.46 -13.11
CA LEU A 246 -0.72 1.88 -12.21
C LEU A 246 0.43 0.89 -12.15
N ILE A 247 0.15 -0.41 -12.05
CA ILE A 247 1.19 -1.45 -12.02
C ILE A 247 1.93 -1.53 -13.36
N THR A 248 1.21 -1.45 -14.48
CA THR A 248 1.82 -1.56 -15.81
C THR A 248 2.58 -0.30 -16.22
N SER A 249 2.24 0.86 -15.69
CA SER A 249 3.01 2.11 -15.88
C SER A 249 4.31 2.15 -15.06
N GLY A 250 4.57 1.14 -14.23
CA GLY A 250 5.83 1.01 -13.49
C GLY A 250 5.85 1.76 -12.16
N VAL A 251 4.70 2.05 -11.58
CA VAL A 251 4.60 2.65 -10.23
C VAL A 251 5.22 1.71 -9.19
N ILE A 252 6.19 2.25 -8.42
CA ILE A 252 6.95 1.49 -7.42
C ILE A 252 6.19 1.49 -6.08
N ASP A 253 5.12 0.71 -6.02
CA ASP A 253 4.24 0.57 -4.85
C ASP A 253 3.71 -0.87 -4.76
N ALA A 254 4.26 -1.66 -3.83
CA ALA A 254 3.83 -3.04 -3.62
C ALA A 254 2.36 -3.15 -3.14
N GLY A 255 1.85 -2.13 -2.44
CA GLY A 255 0.48 -2.10 -1.96
C GLY A 255 -0.56 -2.22 -3.07
N LEU A 256 -0.22 -1.80 -4.29
CA LEU A 256 -1.10 -1.92 -5.45
C LEU A 256 -1.50 -3.38 -5.76
N PHE A 257 -0.62 -4.36 -5.47
CA PHE A 257 -0.96 -5.77 -5.63
C PHE A 257 -2.07 -6.18 -4.66
N LEU A 258 -2.01 -5.78 -3.39
CA LEU A 258 -3.06 -6.12 -2.41
C LEU A 258 -4.37 -5.41 -2.71
N LEU A 259 -4.32 -4.15 -3.10
CA LEU A 259 -5.51 -3.37 -3.48
C LEU A 259 -6.22 -4.00 -4.67
N ARG A 260 -5.46 -4.43 -5.69
CA ARG A 260 -6.01 -5.13 -6.86
C ARG A 260 -6.52 -6.52 -6.50
N ALA A 261 -5.82 -7.26 -5.65
CA ALA A 261 -6.25 -8.57 -5.16
C ALA A 261 -7.58 -8.50 -4.40
N ASP A 262 -7.79 -7.48 -3.57
CA ASP A 262 -9.07 -7.25 -2.89
C ASP A 262 -10.21 -7.02 -3.90
N CYS A 263 -9.95 -6.26 -4.97
CA CYS A 263 -10.91 -6.09 -6.05
C CYS A 263 -11.21 -7.42 -6.75
N TYR A 264 -10.20 -8.21 -7.10
CA TYR A 264 -10.37 -9.54 -7.71
C TYR A 264 -11.12 -10.51 -6.80
N GLN A 265 -10.89 -10.46 -5.47
CA GLN A 265 -11.66 -11.24 -4.52
C GLN A 265 -13.16 -10.87 -4.55
N LYS A 266 -13.47 -9.59 -4.64
CA LYS A 266 -14.85 -9.09 -4.71
C LYS A 266 -15.55 -9.48 -6.01
N THR A 267 -14.83 -9.49 -7.14
CA THR A 267 -15.35 -9.93 -8.46
C THR A 267 -15.34 -11.45 -8.65
N GLY A 268 -14.74 -12.22 -7.74
CA GLY A 268 -14.67 -13.70 -7.84
C GLY A 268 -13.52 -14.22 -8.70
N GLU A 269 -12.56 -13.38 -9.06
CA GLU A 269 -11.39 -13.74 -9.86
C GLU A 269 -10.25 -14.28 -8.97
N THR A 270 -10.53 -15.43 -8.34
CA THR A 270 -9.68 -16.05 -7.31
C THR A 270 -8.22 -16.22 -7.73
N GLU A 271 -7.95 -16.76 -8.92
CA GLU A 271 -6.58 -17.01 -9.38
C GLU A 271 -5.78 -15.71 -9.52
N LYS A 272 -6.41 -14.65 -10.03
CA LYS A 272 -5.76 -13.35 -10.15
C LYS A 272 -5.48 -12.73 -8.77
N ALA A 273 -6.43 -12.86 -7.84
CA ALA A 273 -6.25 -12.40 -6.47
C ALA A 273 -5.06 -13.09 -5.80
N LEU A 274 -4.98 -14.42 -5.88
CA LEU A 274 -3.89 -15.20 -5.29
C LEU A 274 -2.54 -14.91 -5.94
N ASN A 275 -2.51 -14.70 -7.26
CA ASN A 275 -1.28 -14.30 -7.95
C ASN A 275 -0.73 -12.95 -7.44
N ASP A 276 -1.60 -11.97 -7.26
CA ASP A 276 -1.20 -10.66 -6.75
C ASP A 276 -0.77 -10.74 -5.28
N ILE A 277 -1.50 -11.47 -4.45
CA ILE A 277 -1.11 -11.71 -3.05
C ILE A 277 0.24 -12.44 -3.00
N GLY A 278 0.45 -13.43 -3.86
CA GLY A 278 1.72 -14.15 -3.96
C GLY A 278 2.89 -13.21 -4.27
N LYS A 279 2.74 -12.32 -5.25
CA LYS A 279 3.75 -11.29 -5.56
C LYS A 279 4.04 -10.38 -4.38
N TYR A 280 3.01 -9.97 -3.65
CA TYR A 280 3.19 -9.16 -2.46
C TYR A 280 3.94 -9.93 -1.35
N LEU A 281 3.58 -11.20 -1.12
CA LEU A 281 4.24 -12.05 -0.11
C LEU A 281 5.68 -12.44 -0.51
N GLU A 282 6.04 -12.44 -1.79
CA GLU A 282 7.44 -12.56 -2.20
C GLU A 282 8.29 -11.34 -1.76
N ILE A 283 7.66 -10.18 -1.58
CA ILE A 283 8.29 -8.94 -1.12
C ILE A 283 8.26 -8.87 0.40
N TYR A 284 7.10 -9.14 1.01
CA TYR A 284 6.82 -9.05 2.44
C TYR A 284 6.24 -10.38 2.98
N PRO A 285 7.07 -11.42 3.15
CA PRO A 285 6.59 -12.78 3.48
C PRO A 285 5.81 -12.87 4.80
N ASP A 286 6.14 -12.01 5.76
CA ASP A 286 5.55 -12.03 7.10
C ASP A 286 4.36 -11.07 7.25
N ASN A 287 3.81 -10.55 6.14
CA ASN A 287 2.76 -9.55 6.23
C ASN A 287 1.41 -10.18 6.62
N MET A 288 0.95 -9.85 7.82
CA MET A 288 -0.29 -10.36 8.41
C MET A 288 -1.52 -10.14 7.51
N THR A 289 -1.66 -8.95 6.94
CA THR A 289 -2.82 -8.60 6.10
C THR A 289 -2.84 -9.41 4.80
N ALA A 290 -1.68 -9.62 4.19
CA ALA A 290 -1.57 -10.40 2.96
C ALA A 290 -1.87 -11.89 3.20
N LEU A 291 -1.29 -12.49 4.25
CA LEU A 291 -1.59 -13.89 4.65
C LEU A 291 -3.07 -14.07 4.97
N ARG A 292 -3.66 -13.12 5.70
CA ARG A 292 -5.08 -13.12 6.02
C ARG A 292 -5.95 -13.02 4.77
N LEU A 293 -5.60 -12.15 3.83
CA LEU A 293 -6.32 -11.99 2.57
C LEU A 293 -6.23 -13.28 1.73
N ALA A 294 -5.05 -13.90 1.63
CA ALA A 294 -4.87 -15.19 0.94
C ALA A 294 -5.80 -16.26 1.52
N GLY A 295 -5.81 -16.43 2.84
CA GLY A 295 -6.69 -17.37 3.50
C GLY A 295 -8.18 -17.12 3.22
N LYS A 296 -8.61 -15.85 3.24
CA LYS A 296 -10.02 -15.49 2.93
C LYS A 296 -10.39 -15.74 1.47
N VAL A 297 -9.47 -15.52 0.55
CA VAL A 297 -9.67 -15.84 -0.87
C VAL A 297 -9.82 -17.34 -1.06
N GLU A 298 -8.99 -18.17 -0.37
CA GLU A 298 -9.08 -19.63 -0.44
C GLU A 298 -10.35 -20.18 0.22
N VAL A 299 -10.81 -19.60 1.35
CA VAL A 299 -12.13 -19.97 1.92
C VAL A 299 -13.25 -19.72 0.90
N LYS A 300 -13.23 -18.59 0.22
CA LYS A 300 -14.25 -18.21 -0.77
C LYS A 300 -14.22 -19.11 -2.01
N SER A 301 -13.05 -19.63 -2.38
CA SER A 301 -12.89 -20.58 -3.48
C SER A 301 -13.31 -22.01 -3.11
N GLY A 302 -13.45 -22.30 -1.80
CA GLY A 302 -13.75 -23.62 -1.26
C GLY A 302 -12.53 -24.46 -0.89
N ASP A 303 -11.30 -23.95 -1.09
CA ASP A 303 -10.06 -24.63 -0.69
C ASP A 303 -9.73 -24.34 0.78
N ASN A 304 -10.54 -24.94 1.69
CA ASN A 304 -10.35 -24.75 3.12
C ASN A 304 -9.00 -25.26 3.64
N LEU A 305 -8.36 -26.21 2.95
CA LEU A 305 -7.06 -26.73 3.38
C LEU A 305 -5.96 -25.68 3.18
N LYS A 306 -5.93 -25.03 2.01
CA LYS A 306 -4.99 -23.95 1.77
C LYS A 306 -5.28 -22.73 2.65
N ALA A 307 -6.55 -22.42 2.88
CA ALA A 307 -6.94 -21.36 3.81
C ALA A 307 -6.34 -21.59 5.20
N LEU A 308 -6.46 -22.82 5.73
CA LEU A 308 -5.89 -23.20 7.02
C LEU A 308 -4.36 -23.10 7.04
N GLN A 309 -3.67 -23.37 5.93
CA GLN A 309 -2.22 -23.16 5.82
C GLN A 309 -1.84 -21.69 6.01
N TYR A 310 -2.49 -20.78 5.25
CA TYR A 310 -2.25 -19.34 5.37
C TYR A 310 -2.56 -18.80 6.77
N PHE A 311 -3.71 -19.20 7.35
CA PHE A 311 -4.08 -18.74 8.70
C PHE A 311 -3.16 -19.31 9.77
N SER A 312 -2.67 -20.55 9.61
CA SER A 312 -1.72 -21.16 10.57
C SER A 312 -0.35 -20.52 10.47
N GLU A 313 0.09 -20.12 9.27
CA GLU A 313 1.33 -19.34 9.09
C GLU A 313 1.20 -17.96 9.71
N ASN A 314 0.10 -17.27 9.45
CA ASN A 314 -0.18 -15.98 10.05
C ASN A 314 -0.16 -16.05 11.58
N LEU A 315 -0.84 -17.04 12.15
CA LEU A 315 -0.87 -17.24 13.61
C LEU A 315 0.51 -17.56 14.20
N LYS A 316 1.35 -18.32 13.49
CA LYS A 316 2.73 -18.61 13.91
C LYS A 316 3.57 -17.33 14.02
N LEU A 317 3.37 -16.39 13.10
CA LEU A 317 4.05 -15.10 13.08
C LEU A 317 3.47 -14.08 14.07
N HIS A 318 2.15 -14.16 14.31
CA HIS A 318 1.39 -13.21 15.13
C HIS A 318 0.55 -13.92 16.21
N PRO A 319 1.20 -14.63 17.18
CA PRO A 319 0.50 -15.49 18.12
C PRO A 319 -0.37 -14.78 19.17
N ASN A 320 -0.21 -13.45 19.28
CA ASN A 320 -0.97 -12.62 20.23
C ASN A 320 -2.08 -11.79 19.57
N ASP A 321 -2.36 -12.03 18.27
CA ASP A 321 -3.43 -11.33 17.56
C ASP A 321 -4.73 -12.17 17.61
N PRO A 322 -5.81 -11.66 18.25
CA PRO A 322 -7.07 -12.38 18.35
C PRO A 322 -7.74 -12.67 17.00
N GLU A 323 -7.50 -11.82 15.99
CA GLU A 323 -8.08 -11.98 14.67
C GLU A 323 -7.43 -13.15 13.89
N CYS A 324 -6.15 -13.47 14.17
CA CYS A 324 -5.51 -14.65 13.57
C CYS A 324 -6.17 -15.95 14.02
N TYR A 325 -6.50 -16.06 15.33
CA TYR A 325 -7.26 -17.19 15.85
C TYR A 325 -8.67 -17.22 15.28
N MET A 326 -9.33 -16.06 15.20
CA MET A 326 -10.69 -15.93 14.67
C MET A 326 -10.80 -16.39 13.21
N ASP A 327 -9.87 -15.97 12.35
CA ASP A 327 -9.87 -16.37 10.93
C ASP A 327 -9.67 -17.89 10.79
N ARG A 328 -8.76 -18.50 11.56
CA ARG A 328 -8.54 -19.95 11.53
C ARG A 328 -9.72 -20.71 12.14
N ALA A 329 -10.29 -20.22 13.25
CA ALA A 329 -11.50 -20.77 13.84
C ALA A 329 -12.68 -20.81 12.87
N ASN A 330 -12.89 -19.72 12.12
CA ASN A 330 -13.92 -19.65 11.09
C ASN A 330 -13.70 -20.70 9.99
N SER A 331 -12.46 -20.96 9.60
CA SER A 331 -12.15 -22.00 8.62
C SER A 331 -12.42 -23.42 9.17
N TYR A 332 -12.06 -23.69 10.42
CA TYR A 332 -12.44 -24.94 11.10
C TYR A 332 -13.95 -25.08 11.26
N PHE A 333 -14.64 -23.99 11.56
CA PHE A 333 -16.11 -23.97 11.67
C PHE A 333 -16.78 -24.35 10.34
N ILE A 334 -16.35 -23.78 9.22
CA ILE A 334 -16.85 -24.09 7.87
C ILE A 334 -16.57 -25.58 7.54
N SER A 335 -15.40 -26.08 7.91
CA SER A 335 -15.00 -27.48 7.71
C SER A 335 -15.65 -28.45 8.71
N ARG A 336 -16.50 -27.97 9.62
CA ARG A 336 -17.13 -28.73 10.72
C ARG A 336 -16.14 -29.43 11.66
N SER A 337 -14.92 -28.91 11.74
CA SER A 337 -13.89 -29.36 12.68
C SER A 337 -14.12 -28.69 14.04
N TRP A 338 -15.22 -29.11 14.72
CA TRP A 338 -15.80 -28.40 15.85
C TRP A 338 -14.83 -28.20 17.02
N ASP A 339 -14.10 -29.23 17.42
CA ASP A 339 -13.18 -29.11 18.56
C ASP A 339 -12.01 -28.16 18.26
N MET A 340 -11.51 -28.14 17.03
CA MET A 340 -10.47 -27.18 16.61
C MET A 340 -11.03 -25.76 16.58
N ALA A 341 -12.26 -25.58 16.08
CA ALA A 341 -12.94 -24.29 16.08
C ALA A 341 -13.14 -23.76 17.50
N ILE A 342 -13.61 -24.63 18.44
CA ILE A 342 -13.80 -24.27 19.86
C ILE A 342 -12.49 -23.77 20.47
N ASN A 343 -11.38 -24.47 20.23
CA ASN A 343 -10.08 -24.10 20.78
C ASN A 343 -9.64 -22.71 20.28
N ASP A 344 -9.69 -22.48 18.96
CA ASP A 344 -9.26 -21.22 18.38
C ASP A 344 -10.20 -20.06 18.75
N TYR A 345 -11.53 -20.27 18.76
CA TYR A 345 -12.45 -19.25 19.27
C TYR A 345 -12.18 -18.92 20.75
N SER A 346 -11.84 -19.91 21.56
CA SER A 346 -11.49 -19.67 22.97
C SER A 346 -10.26 -18.80 23.08
N MET A 347 -9.18 -19.11 22.34
CA MET A 347 -7.97 -18.29 22.31
C MET A 347 -8.23 -16.87 21.82
N SER A 348 -9.06 -16.70 20.78
CA SER A 348 -9.48 -15.38 20.31
C SER A 348 -10.23 -14.60 21.38
N LEU A 349 -11.13 -15.25 22.12
CA LEU A 349 -11.94 -14.64 23.18
C LEU A 349 -11.14 -14.36 24.45
N ASP A 350 -10.12 -15.15 24.77
CA ASP A 350 -9.19 -14.86 25.87
C ASP A 350 -8.39 -13.57 25.63
N LEU A 351 -8.07 -13.29 24.35
CA LEU A 351 -7.36 -12.07 23.93
C LEU A 351 -8.32 -10.87 23.73
N LYS A 352 -9.55 -11.12 23.26
CA LYS A 352 -10.56 -10.09 22.94
C LYS A 352 -11.97 -10.61 23.25
N PRO A 353 -12.41 -10.51 24.51
CA PRO A 353 -13.68 -11.08 24.97
C PRO A 353 -14.93 -10.38 24.43
N GLU A 354 -14.82 -9.17 23.84
CA GLU A 354 -15.95 -8.36 23.38
C GLU A 354 -16.53 -8.80 22.02
N ASN A 355 -16.01 -9.88 21.42
CA ASN A 355 -16.49 -10.35 20.12
C ASN A 355 -17.73 -11.25 20.26
N SER A 356 -18.92 -10.67 20.09
CA SER A 356 -20.19 -11.38 20.22
C SER A 356 -20.39 -12.49 19.16
N ASP A 357 -19.82 -12.33 17.95
CA ASP A 357 -19.89 -13.36 16.90
C ASP A 357 -18.98 -14.54 17.20
N ALA A 358 -17.81 -14.32 17.84
CA ALA A 358 -16.96 -15.40 18.30
C ALA A 358 -17.67 -16.26 19.38
N TRP A 359 -18.35 -15.63 20.34
CA TRP A 359 -19.18 -16.34 21.32
C TRP A 359 -20.30 -17.14 20.67
N LEU A 360 -21.02 -16.57 19.67
CA LEU A 360 -22.05 -17.29 18.92
C LEU A 360 -21.48 -18.52 18.21
N ASN A 361 -20.40 -18.35 17.43
CA ASN A 361 -19.84 -19.42 16.60
C ASN A 361 -19.18 -20.51 17.47
N LYS A 362 -18.54 -20.13 18.59
CA LYS A 362 -18.06 -21.09 19.59
C LYS A 362 -19.23 -21.89 20.18
N GLY A 363 -20.32 -21.24 20.58
CA GLY A 363 -21.53 -21.89 21.08
C GLY A 363 -22.13 -22.86 20.06
N ILE A 364 -22.18 -22.50 18.78
CA ILE A 364 -22.64 -23.41 17.71
C ILE A 364 -21.69 -24.60 17.58
N SER A 365 -20.39 -24.40 17.67
CA SER A 365 -19.39 -25.48 17.62
C SER A 365 -19.52 -26.42 18.80
N LEU A 366 -19.72 -25.89 20.01
CA LEU A 366 -19.97 -26.67 21.23
C LEU A 366 -21.27 -27.50 21.13
N LEU A 367 -22.34 -26.90 20.60
CA LEU A 367 -23.61 -27.60 20.39
C LEU A 367 -23.44 -28.79 19.44
N ASN A 368 -22.73 -28.61 18.34
CA ASN A 368 -22.46 -29.68 17.37
C ASN A 368 -21.47 -30.74 17.89
N SER A 369 -20.67 -30.41 18.91
CA SER A 369 -19.82 -31.37 19.66
C SER A 369 -20.56 -32.04 20.82
N GLY A 370 -21.87 -31.82 20.99
CA GLY A 370 -22.68 -32.41 22.06
C GLY A 370 -22.53 -31.75 23.44
N LYS A 371 -21.82 -30.61 23.54
CA LYS A 371 -21.57 -29.86 24.78
C LYS A 371 -22.65 -28.79 24.97
N THR A 372 -23.92 -29.21 25.16
CA THR A 372 -25.09 -28.31 25.13
C THR A 372 -25.08 -27.27 26.24
N ASP A 373 -24.65 -27.61 27.45
CA ASP A 373 -24.68 -26.70 28.60
C ASP A 373 -23.64 -25.55 28.40
N ASP A 374 -22.46 -25.90 27.91
CA ASP A 374 -21.40 -24.91 27.55
C ASP A 374 -21.85 -24.02 26.38
N ALA A 375 -22.51 -24.63 25.38
CA ALA A 375 -23.06 -23.85 24.24
C ALA A 375 -24.09 -22.83 24.74
N CYS A 376 -24.98 -23.22 25.66
CA CYS A 376 -25.98 -22.33 26.24
C CYS A 376 -25.36 -21.20 27.07
N HIS A 377 -24.22 -21.46 27.73
CA HIS A 377 -23.47 -20.43 28.41
C HIS A 377 -22.97 -19.37 27.42
N ASP A 378 -22.31 -19.80 26.36
CA ASP A 378 -21.74 -18.92 25.32
C ASP A 378 -22.84 -18.15 24.57
N PHE A 379 -23.96 -18.76 24.23
CA PHE A 379 -25.10 -18.08 23.63
C PHE A 379 -25.67 -16.97 24.53
N ARG A 380 -25.75 -17.19 25.87
CA ARG A 380 -26.19 -16.13 26.80
C ARG A 380 -25.23 -14.97 26.85
N ILE A 381 -23.91 -15.21 26.73
CA ILE A 381 -22.91 -14.13 26.67
C ILE A 381 -23.11 -13.35 25.38
N SER A 382 -23.17 -14.02 24.23
CA SER A 382 -23.38 -13.39 22.92
C SER A 382 -24.68 -12.56 22.90
N PHE A 383 -25.77 -13.07 23.49
CA PHE A 383 -27.04 -12.36 23.61
C PHE A 383 -26.93 -11.09 24.44
N ARG A 384 -26.27 -11.16 25.61
CA ARG A 384 -26.02 -9.99 26.47
C ARG A 384 -25.21 -8.90 25.79
N MET A 385 -24.37 -9.29 24.83
CA MET A 385 -23.62 -8.35 23.96
C MET A 385 -24.45 -7.81 22.79
N GLY A 386 -25.76 -8.12 22.74
CA GLY A 386 -26.67 -7.60 21.72
C GLY A 386 -26.77 -8.44 20.43
N ASN A 387 -26.14 -9.61 20.36
CA ASN A 387 -26.25 -10.47 19.19
C ASN A 387 -27.58 -11.20 19.15
N LYS A 388 -28.54 -10.67 18.40
CA LYS A 388 -29.89 -11.26 18.28
C LYS A 388 -29.92 -12.59 17.51
N ARG A 389 -28.88 -12.93 16.75
CA ARG A 389 -28.79 -14.21 15.99
C ARG A 389 -28.80 -15.44 16.90
N VAL A 390 -28.49 -15.28 18.18
CA VAL A 390 -28.50 -16.39 19.16
C VAL A 390 -29.90 -16.77 19.68
N THR A 391 -30.93 -15.92 19.43
CA THR A 391 -32.26 -16.11 20.01
C THR A 391 -32.87 -17.49 19.71
N ASP A 392 -32.75 -17.92 18.46
CA ASP A 392 -33.28 -19.26 18.05
C ASP A 392 -32.53 -20.41 18.73
N TYR A 393 -31.21 -20.28 18.90
CA TYR A 393 -30.41 -21.31 19.60
C TYR A 393 -30.77 -21.41 21.07
N LEU A 394 -30.97 -20.24 21.72
CA LEU A 394 -31.38 -20.19 23.13
C LEU A 394 -32.76 -20.83 23.32
N SER A 395 -33.73 -20.49 22.47
CA SER A 395 -35.11 -21.00 22.59
C SER A 395 -35.22 -22.49 22.34
N ARG A 396 -34.43 -23.04 21.40
CA ARG A 396 -34.52 -24.46 21.01
C ARG A 396 -33.68 -25.37 21.90
N ASN A 397 -32.56 -24.93 22.44
CA ASN A 397 -31.57 -25.78 23.06
C ASN A 397 -31.33 -25.48 24.55
N CYS A 398 -31.72 -24.28 25.04
CA CYS A 398 -31.30 -23.81 26.37
C CYS A 398 -32.44 -23.51 27.34
N ILE A 399 -33.68 -23.77 26.95
CA ILE A 399 -34.87 -23.73 27.83
C ILE A 399 -35.12 -25.16 28.31
N LYS A 400 -34.78 -25.43 29.58
CA LYS A 400 -35.23 -26.60 30.34
C LYS A 400 -36.24 -26.15 31.36
#